data_bcbf6a082785c0655ceab4cf814e9c77
#
_entry.id   bcbf6a082785c0655ceab4cf814e9c77
#
_cell.length_a   1.000
_cell.length_b   1.000
_cell.length_c   1.000
_cell.angle_alpha   90.00
_cell.angle_beta   90.00
_cell.angle_gamma   90.00
#
_symmetry.space_group_name_H-M   'P 1'
#
loop_
_entity.id
_entity.type
_entity.pdbx_description
1 polymer ?
#
loop_
_entity_poly.entity_id
_entity_poly.type
_entity_poly.pdbx_seq_one_letter_code
_entity_poly.pdbx_strand_id
1 'polypeptide(L)'
;MKKILFYISIIIVFYSCQTIAADKNINPISDNFLVILDLSDRLIHNPQQVDFDTSAISAVFQKFEKSVQRNIVVKSNDKFSIRIIPQTNSRIDINNLQNSLSIDLSKNNASQKLKALNDFKSNFSRNLSNLYQQAYLGNKDSDYPGVDIWQYFNEQINTDLDSRYNNKILVITDGYFDFEDHSHGIRKRNTATITSPLLLKMRQDNWQLISDSSGIGLEPVLLNVQSKWIICGIQSKPGCKDLLEAKKLSYLWKKWLLKSGQKNIFEPIINTNSFKAKSLILEYF
;
A
#
# COMPACT_ATOMS: atom_id res chain seq x y z
N MET A 1 -1.23 -73.38 -1.54
CA MET A 1 -2.07 -72.18 -1.59
C MET A 1 -1.81 -71.21 -0.46
N LYS A 2 -1.70 -71.58 0.81
CA LYS A 2 -1.46 -70.64 1.93
C LYS A 2 -0.18 -69.85 1.90
N LYS A 3 0.92 -70.34 1.32
CA LYS A 3 2.20 -69.62 1.20
C LYS A 3 2.17 -68.55 0.12
N ILE A 4 1.45 -68.72 -0.97
CA ILE A 4 1.30 -67.75 -2.06
C ILE A 4 0.49 -66.54 -1.61
N LEU A 5 -0.58 -66.74 -0.84
CA LEU A 5 -1.38 -65.65 -0.25
C LEU A 5 -0.58 -64.75 0.70
N PHE A 6 0.39 -65.32 1.44
CA PHE A 6 1.26 -64.56 2.34
C PHE A 6 2.21 -63.61 1.61
N TYR A 7 2.77 -64.02 0.48
CA TYR A 7 3.63 -63.16 -0.36
C TYR A 7 2.90 -62.07 -1.07
N ILE A 8 1.65 -62.31 -1.50
CA ILE A 8 0.79 -61.29 -2.11
C ILE A 8 0.42 -60.21 -1.09
N SER A 9 0.13 -60.55 0.16
CA SER A 9 -0.16 -59.60 1.24
C SER A 9 1.05 -58.69 1.55
N ILE A 10 2.28 -59.21 1.51
CA ILE A 10 3.52 -58.43 1.74
C ILE A 10 3.79 -57.45 0.58
N ILE A 11 3.51 -57.83 -0.64
CA ILE A 11 3.69 -56.97 -1.82
C ILE A 11 2.69 -55.78 -1.78
N ILE A 12 1.45 -56.00 -1.35
CA ILE A 12 0.45 -54.92 -1.23
C ILE A 12 0.82 -53.91 -0.15
N VAL A 13 1.43 -54.35 0.98
CA VAL A 13 1.91 -53.46 2.04
C VAL A 13 3.07 -52.57 1.56
N PHE A 14 3.96 -53.08 0.70
CA PHE A 14 5.04 -52.29 0.14
C PHE A 14 4.61 -51.28 -0.94
N TYR A 15 3.52 -51.58 -1.67
CA TYR A 15 2.95 -50.63 -2.66
C TYR A 15 2.13 -49.51 -2.04
N SER A 16 1.55 -49.71 -0.83
CA SER A 16 0.80 -48.66 -0.15
C SER A 16 1.67 -47.60 0.54
N CYS A 17 2.99 -47.79 0.64
CA CYS A 17 3.91 -46.86 1.31
C CYS A 17 4.62 -45.91 0.34
N GLN A 18 4.35 -45.94 -0.97
CA GLN A 18 5.03 -45.09 -1.96
C GLN A 18 4.17 -43.94 -2.52
N THR A 19 2.98 -43.71 -1.99
CA THR A 19 2.12 -42.60 -2.41
C THR A 19 1.99 -41.47 -1.39
N ILE A 20 2.97 -41.35 -0.46
CA ILE A 20 3.01 -40.20 0.41
C ILE A 20 4.29 -39.42 0.10
N ALA A 21 4.07 -38.20 -0.36
CA ALA A 21 5.03 -37.12 -0.55
C ALA A 21 5.50 -36.91 -2.00
N ALA A 22 4.59 -36.67 -2.92
CA ALA A 22 4.85 -35.53 -3.78
C ALA A 22 4.53 -34.28 -2.93
N ASP A 23 5.39 -33.97 -1.98
CA ASP A 23 5.46 -32.62 -1.43
C ASP A 23 5.74 -31.71 -2.64
N LYS A 24 4.66 -31.14 -3.20
CA LYS A 24 4.81 -29.93 -4.00
C LYS A 24 5.59 -29.00 -3.09
N ASN A 25 6.88 -28.83 -3.34
CA ASN A 25 7.66 -27.70 -2.88
C ASN A 25 6.96 -26.46 -3.45
N ILE A 26 5.82 -26.11 -2.86
CA ILE A 26 5.20 -24.82 -3.05
C ILE A 26 6.17 -23.90 -2.34
N ASN A 27 7.16 -23.40 -3.09
CA ASN A 27 7.96 -22.29 -2.61
C ASN A 27 6.95 -21.25 -2.14
N PRO A 28 6.97 -20.88 -0.84
CA PRO A 28 6.01 -19.91 -0.35
C PRO A 28 6.12 -18.66 -1.22
N ILE A 29 4.98 -18.21 -1.75
CA ILE A 29 4.96 -17.00 -2.56
C ILE A 29 5.46 -15.88 -1.67
N SER A 30 6.52 -15.19 -2.09
CA SER A 30 7.12 -14.09 -1.36
C SER A 30 6.17 -12.89 -1.33
N ASP A 31 6.26 -12.12 -0.26
CA ASP A 31 5.46 -10.91 -0.08
C ASP A 31 6.22 -9.67 -0.58
N ASN A 32 5.52 -8.76 -1.25
CA ASN A 32 5.98 -7.43 -1.61
C ASN A 32 5.15 -6.40 -0.84
N PHE A 33 5.75 -5.75 0.14
CA PHE A 33 5.13 -4.69 0.93
C PHE A 33 5.52 -3.33 0.36
N LEU A 34 4.53 -2.60 -0.14
CA LEU A 34 4.69 -1.28 -0.73
C LEU A 34 3.92 -0.25 0.09
N VAL A 35 4.61 0.77 0.58
CA VAL A 35 3.99 1.96 1.18
C VAL A 35 4.10 3.10 0.18
N ILE A 36 2.98 3.71 -0.16
CA ILE A 36 2.91 4.92 -1.00
C ILE A 36 2.59 6.08 -0.07
N LEU A 37 3.47 7.07 -0.02
CA LEU A 37 3.42 8.15 0.94
C LEU A 37 3.18 9.49 0.25
N ASP A 38 2.05 10.08 0.57
CA ASP A 38 1.70 11.45 0.21
C ASP A 38 2.27 12.43 1.26
N LEU A 39 3.19 13.29 0.82
CA LEU A 39 3.85 14.31 1.64
C LEU A 39 3.30 15.71 1.31
N SER A 40 1.96 15.86 1.30
CA SER A 40 1.27 17.12 1.02
C SER A 40 1.13 18.02 2.27
N ASP A 41 0.34 19.10 2.14
CA ASP A 41 -0.01 20.06 3.20
C ASP A 41 -0.64 19.42 4.45
N ARG A 42 -1.14 18.17 4.35
CA ARG A 42 -1.64 17.41 5.49
C ARG A 42 -0.62 17.30 6.65
N LEU A 43 0.68 17.44 6.36
CA LEU A 43 1.74 17.40 7.37
C LEU A 43 1.69 18.58 8.35
N ILE A 44 1.13 19.73 7.94
CA ILE A 44 1.01 20.94 8.79
C ILE A 44 -0.38 21.09 9.41
N HIS A 45 -1.39 20.41 8.90
CA HIS A 45 -2.76 20.54 9.38
C HIS A 45 -3.04 19.76 10.66
N ASN A 46 -2.24 18.71 10.94
CA ASN A 46 -2.41 17.90 12.15
C ASN A 46 -1.05 17.70 12.84
N PRO A 47 -0.87 18.24 14.05
CA PRO A 47 0.38 18.07 14.80
C PRO A 47 0.79 16.61 15.06
N GLN A 48 -0.19 15.68 15.03
CA GLN A 48 0.05 14.25 15.23
C GLN A 48 0.17 13.47 13.91
N GLN A 49 0.25 14.16 12.76
CA GLN A 49 0.27 13.48 11.46
C GLN A 49 1.48 12.58 11.28
N VAL A 50 2.66 13.05 11.65
CA VAL A 50 3.89 12.27 11.56
C VAL A 50 3.82 11.02 12.45
N ASP A 51 3.27 11.13 13.66
CA ASP A 51 3.09 9.99 14.56
C ASP A 51 2.08 8.98 14.02
N PHE A 52 1.01 9.45 13.40
CA PHE A 52 0.03 8.59 12.74
C PHE A 52 0.67 7.81 11.59
N ASP A 53 1.36 8.50 10.70
CA ASP A 53 2.01 7.92 9.53
C ASP A 53 3.10 6.92 9.92
N THR A 54 3.98 7.31 10.84
CA THR A 54 5.07 6.44 11.30
C THR A 54 4.55 5.20 12.01
N SER A 55 3.43 5.30 12.73
CA SER A 55 2.74 4.16 13.33
C SER A 55 2.19 3.19 12.28
N ALA A 56 1.56 3.72 11.22
CA ALA A 56 1.03 2.93 10.11
C ALA A 56 2.15 2.25 9.31
N ILE A 57 3.22 2.98 8.97
CA ILE A 57 4.41 2.46 8.28
C ILE A 57 5.07 1.35 9.12
N SER A 58 5.22 1.58 10.43
CA SER A 58 5.79 0.58 11.35
C SER A 58 4.96 -0.69 11.42
N ALA A 59 3.62 -0.61 11.28
CA ALA A 59 2.77 -1.79 11.20
C ALA A 59 3.08 -2.64 9.95
N VAL A 60 3.23 -2.01 8.78
CA VAL A 60 3.59 -2.71 7.54
C VAL A 60 4.98 -3.32 7.66
N PHE A 61 5.93 -2.58 8.23
CA PHE A 61 7.28 -3.09 8.46
C PHE A 61 7.30 -4.31 9.39
N GLN A 62 6.50 -4.30 10.48
CA GLN A 62 6.33 -5.48 11.35
C GLN A 62 5.75 -6.69 10.60
N LYS A 63 4.83 -6.47 9.66
CA LYS A 63 4.29 -7.57 8.81
C LYS A 63 5.34 -8.11 7.85
N PHE A 64 6.18 -7.24 7.28
CA PHE A 64 7.33 -7.65 6.48
C PHE A 64 8.30 -8.50 7.32
N GLU A 65 8.70 -8.05 8.51
CA GLU A 65 9.58 -8.82 9.40
C GLU A 65 9.01 -10.21 9.72
N LYS A 66 7.71 -10.28 10.05
CA LYS A 66 7.02 -11.56 10.31
C LYS A 66 7.00 -12.46 9.07
N SER A 67 6.80 -11.90 7.87
CA SER A 67 6.84 -12.67 6.63
C SER A 67 8.23 -13.25 6.39
N VAL A 68 9.27 -12.43 6.52
CA VAL A 68 10.66 -12.87 6.38
C VAL A 68 11.01 -13.99 7.38
N GLN A 69 10.57 -13.86 8.64
CA GLN A 69 10.78 -14.90 9.67
C GLN A 69 10.06 -16.21 9.32
N ARG A 70 8.79 -16.12 8.89
CA ARG A 70 8.00 -17.30 8.46
C ARG A 70 8.65 -18.04 7.31
N ASN A 71 9.25 -17.31 6.36
CA ASN A 71 9.89 -17.88 5.18
C ASN A 71 11.35 -18.27 5.43
N ILE A 72 11.83 -18.18 6.65
CA ILE A 72 13.25 -18.36 7.05
C ILE A 72 14.13 -17.35 6.31
N VAL A 73 14.76 -16.41 7.01
CA VAL A 73 15.48 -15.24 6.46
C VAL A 73 16.36 -15.58 5.24
N VAL A 74 17.13 -16.66 5.31
CA VAL A 74 18.05 -17.07 4.23
C VAL A 74 17.33 -17.53 2.94
N LYS A 75 16.08 -17.93 3.04
CA LYS A 75 15.25 -18.37 1.90
C LYS A 75 14.26 -17.27 1.43
N SER A 76 13.98 -16.26 2.28
CA SER A 76 13.03 -15.21 1.96
C SER A 76 13.49 -14.37 0.77
N ASN A 77 12.58 -14.09 -0.14
CA ASN A 77 12.73 -13.12 -1.22
C ASN A 77 11.79 -11.92 -1.03
N ASP A 78 11.27 -11.74 0.19
CA ASP A 78 10.33 -10.68 0.49
C ASP A 78 10.95 -9.29 0.25
N LYS A 79 10.09 -8.34 -0.09
CA LYS A 79 10.44 -6.95 -0.37
C LYS A 79 9.65 -6.02 0.54
N PHE A 80 10.29 -4.92 0.92
CA PHE A 80 9.63 -3.78 1.56
C PHE A 80 10.15 -2.51 0.90
N SER A 81 9.25 -1.59 0.55
CA SER A 81 9.63 -0.30 -0.02
C SER A 81 8.66 0.81 0.35
N ILE A 82 9.20 2.02 0.48
CA ILE A 82 8.41 3.26 0.58
C ILE A 82 8.59 4.03 -0.71
N ARG A 83 7.48 4.38 -1.36
CA ARG A 83 7.43 5.30 -2.50
C ARG A 83 6.94 6.65 -2.02
N ILE A 84 7.70 7.65 -2.34
CA ILE A 84 7.45 9.04 -1.97
C ILE A 84 6.91 9.74 -3.19
N ILE A 85 5.72 10.32 -3.08
CA ILE A 85 5.17 11.21 -4.11
C ILE A 85 5.54 12.63 -3.69
N PRO A 86 6.49 13.29 -4.39
CA PRO A 86 7.02 14.58 -3.97
C PRO A 86 6.10 15.73 -4.35
N GLN A 87 6.19 16.81 -3.59
CA GLN A 87 5.74 18.13 -4.01
C GLN A 87 6.56 18.62 -5.23
N THR A 88 5.96 19.36 -6.14
CA THR A 88 6.67 19.88 -7.32
C THR A 88 7.82 20.83 -6.98
N ASN A 89 7.74 21.54 -5.84
CA ASN A 89 8.77 22.43 -5.32
C ASN A 89 9.71 21.77 -4.30
N SER A 90 9.59 20.45 -4.08
CA SER A 90 10.40 19.73 -3.10
C SER A 90 11.87 19.66 -3.52
N ARG A 91 12.76 19.89 -2.55
CA ARG A 91 14.22 19.72 -2.70
C ARG A 91 14.70 18.37 -2.16
N ILE A 92 13.79 17.46 -1.87
CA ILE A 92 14.12 16.14 -1.34
C ILE A 92 14.90 15.33 -2.39
N ASP A 93 16.02 14.74 -1.99
CA ASP A 93 16.67 13.68 -2.77
C ASP A 93 15.87 12.37 -2.64
N ILE A 94 14.80 12.29 -3.45
CA ILE A 94 13.83 11.20 -3.41
C ILE A 94 14.51 9.85 -3.64
N ASN A 95 15.44 9.77 -4.59
CA ASN A 95 16.09 8.50 -4.92
C ASN A 95 16.90 7.97 -3.74
N ASN A 96 17.65 8.82 -3.08
CA ASN A 96 18.44 8.44 -1.92
C ASN A 96 17.55 8.01 -0.75
N LEU A 97 16.50 8.78 -0.46
CA LEU A 97 15.55 8.45 0.60
C LEU A 97 14.78 7.15 0.32
N GLN A 98 14.25 6.97 -0.87
CA GLN A 98 13.54 5.73 -1.25
C GLN A 98 14.47 4.51 -1.16
N ASN A 99 15.72 4.64 -1.61
CA ASN A 99 16.70 3.57 -1.49
C ASN A 99 17.00 3.23 -0.02
N SER A 100 17.14 4.24 0.85
CA SER A 100 17.39 4.06 2.28
C SER A 100 16.20 3.48 3.06
N LEU A 101 15.00 3.56 2.50
CA LEU A 101 13.71 3.08 3.04
C LEU A 101 13.16 1.87 2.26
N SER A 102 14.02 1.18 1.52
CA SER A 102 13.65 0.00 0.75
C SER A 102 14.63 -1.13 0.94
N ILE A 103 14.13 -2.36 0.98
CA ILE A 103 14.92 -3.59 1.02
C ILE A 103 14.28 -4.64 0.09
N ASP A 104 15.11 -5.30 -0.71
CA ASP A 104 14.73 -6.42 -1.57
C ASP A 104 15.66 -7.60 -1.27
N LEU A 105 15.17 -8.57 -0.50
CA LEU A 105 15.95 -9.74 -0.11
C LEU A 105 16.23 -10.68 -1.29
N SER A 106 15.52 -10.55 -2.40
CA SER A 106 15.81 -11.35 -3.61
C SER A 106 17.15 -10.99 -4.26
N LYS A 107 17.66 -9.77 -4.00
CA LYS A 107 18.93 -9.27 -4.53
C LYS A 107 20.15 -9.73 -3.72
N ASN A 108 19.93 -10.37 -2.56
CA ASN A 108 20.98 -10.82 -1.68
C ASN A 108 21.14 -12.36 -1.76
N ASN A 109 22.36 -12.84 -1.68
CA ASN A 109 22.58 -14.27 -1.48
C ASN A 109 22.25 -14.69 -0.04
N ALA A 110 22.10 -16.00 0.21
CA ALA A 110 21.64 -16.52 1.50
C ALA A 110 22.49 -16.04 2.70
N SER A 111 23.80 -15.92 2.53
CA SER A 111 24.72 -15.48 3.60
C SER A 111 24.63 -13.97 3.90
N GLN A 112 24.15 -13.17 2.96
CA GLN A 112 24.04 -11.71 3.07
C GLN A 112 22.67 -11.25 3.60
N LYS A 113 21.60 -12.04 3.43
CA LYS A 113 20.22 -11.65 3.77
C LYS A 113 20.05 -11.21 5.22
N LEU A 114 20.61 -11.96 6.16
CA LEU A 114 20.50 -11.64 7.58
C LEU A 114 21.18 -10.30 7.91
N LYS A 115 22.38 -10.08 7.37
CA LYS A 115 23.10 -8.82 7.54
C LYS A 115 22.31 -7.67 6.94
N ALA A 116 21.84 -7.79 5.69
CA ALA A 116 21.07 -6.77 5.00
C ALA A 116 19.79 -6.41 5.79
N LEU A 117 19.07 -7.40 6.32
CA LEU A 117 17.87 -7.17 7.14
C LEU A 117 18.20 -6.42 8.44
N ASN A 118 19.26 -6.82 9.15
CA ASN A 118 19.67 -6.19 10.40
C ASN A 118 20.14 -4.74 10.18
N ASP A 119 20.94 -4.50 9.14
CA ASP A 119 21.40 -3.17 8.75
C ASP A 119 20.22 -2.26 8.38
N PHE A 120 19.28 -2.77 7.62
CA PHE A 120 18.05 -2.04 7.26
C PHE A 120 17.23 -1.70 8.50
N LYS A 121 16.96 -2.68 9.36
CA LYS A 121 16.19 -2.52 10.59
C LYS A 121 16.80 -1.48 11.54
N SER A 122 18.12 -1.52 11.75
CA SER A 122 18.82 -0.60 12.66
C SER A 122 18.79 0.86 12.19
N ASN A 123 18.66 1.08 10.88
CA ASN A 123 18.62 2.43 10.28
C ASN A 123 17.20 2.93 9.98
N PHE A 124 16.21 2.05 9.97
CA PHE A 124 14.87 2.35 9.46
C PHE A 124 14.21 3.56 10.13
N SER A 125 14.15 3.58 11.47
CA SER A 125 13.51 4.68 12.21
C SER A 125 14.23 6.02 11.99
N ARG A 126 15.56 6.01 11.93
CA ARG A 126 16.36 7.22 11.64
C ARG A 126 16.07 7.74 10.22
N ASN A 127 16.07 6.83 9.23
CA ASN A 127 15.81 7.20 7.85
C ASN A 127 14.38 7.73 7.66
N LEU A 128 13.41 7.14 8.36
CA LEU A 128 12.03 7.61 8.33
C LEU A 128 11.88 8.99 8.99
N SER A 129 12.55 9.24 10.12
CA SER A 129 12.60 10.57 10.75
C SER A 129 13.23 11.62 9.83
N ASN A 130 14.33 11.27 9.18
CA ASN A 130 14.99 12.14 8.20
C ASN A 130 14.08 12.48 7.01
N LEU A 131 13.30 11.52 6.51
CA LEU A 131 12.30 11.77 5.47
C LEU A 131 11.32 12.87 5.87
N TYR A 132 10.70 12.77 7.06
CA TYR A 132 9.72 13.76 7.50
C TYR A 132 10.34 15.13 7.78
N GLN A 133 11.59 15.19 8.27
CA GLN A 133 12.31 16.45 8.42
C GLN A 133 12.55 17.14 7.08
N GLN A 134 12.88 16.38 6.03
CA GLN A 134 13.09 16.93 4.69
C GLN A 134 11.77 17.26 3.97
N ALA A 135 10.69 16.57 4.29
CA ALA A 135 9.38 16.81 3.71
C ALA A 135 8.70 18.09 4.20
N TYR A 136 9.18 18.63 5.31
CA TYR A 136 8.63 19.86 5.88
C TYR A 136 9.14 21.07 5.08
N LEU A 137 8.23 21.73 4.34
CA LEU A 137 8.57 22.85 3.44
C LEU A 137 8.27 24.21 4.04
N GLY A 138 7.40 24.30 5.04
CA GLY A 138 6.98 25.53 5.70
C GLY A 138 5.69 25.37 6.50
N ASN A 139 5.15 26.50 7.01
CA ASN A 139 3.97 26.50 7.88
C ASN A 139 2.68 26.95 7.19
N LYS A 140 2.69 27.17 5.89
CA LYS A 140 1.53 27.67 5.13
C LYS A 140 1.14 26.67 4.05
N ASP A 141 -0.14 26.58 3.76
CA ASP A 141 -0.66 25.75 2.67
C ASP A 141 0.00 26.08 1.33
N SER A 142 0.29 27.37 1.10
CA SER A 142 1.00 27.83 -0.11
C SER A 142 2.42 27.29 -0.28
N ASP A 143 3.02 26.74 0.78
CA ASP A 143 4.32 26.09 0.71
C ASP A 143 4.22 24.66 0.12
N TYR A 144 3.00 24.14 -0.01
CA TYR A 144 2.69 22.79 -0.45
C TYR A 144 1.78 22.78 -1.68
N PRO A 145 2.32 22.83 -2.90
CA PRO A 145 1.52 22.85 -4.14
C PRO A 145 0.76 21.54 -4.41
N GLY A 146 0.87 20.57 -3.54
CA GLY A 146 0.24 19.26 -3.68
C GLY A 146 1.11 18.22 -4.40
N VAL A 147 0.61 17.00 -4.45
CA VAL A 147 1.28 15.85 -5.07
C VAL A 147 0.38 15.21 -6.11
N ASP A 148 0.91 14.84 -7.27
CA ASP A 148 0.14 14.17 -8.31
C ASP A 148 0.08 12.66 -8.06
N ILE A 149 -0.81 12.28 -7.14
CA ILE A 149 -1.06 10.88 -6.79
C ILE A 149 -1.58 10.11 -8.01
N TRP A 150 -2.49 10.72 -8.80
CA TRP A 150 -3.08 10.05 -9.95
C TRP A 150 -2.03 9.69 -10.99
N GLN A 151 -1.10 10.61 -11.29
CA GLN A 151 -0.02 10.37 -12.26
C GLN A 151 0.88 9.21 -11.81
N TYR A 152 1.24 9.16 -10.52
CA TYR A 152 2.00 8.02 -9.99
C TYR A 152 1.31 6.68 -10.26
N PHE A 153 0.02 6.60 -9.99
CA PHE A 153 -0.74 5.37 -10.24
C PHE A 153 -0.91 5.06 -11.73
N ASN A 154 -1.00 6.07 -12.58
CA ASN A 154 -1.12 5.88 -14.02
C ASN A 154 0.18 5.41 -14.68
N GLU A 155 1.33 5.91 -14.23
CA GLU A 155 2.60 5.76 -14.94
C GLU A 155 3.59 4.84 -14.22
N GLN A 156 3.58 4.79 -12.90
CA GLN A 156 4.68 4.18 -12.14
C GLN A 156 4.30 2.94 -11.34
N ILE A 157 3.11 2.86 -10.78
CA ILE A 157 2.70 1.79 -9.85
C ILE A 157 2.94 0.38 -10.41
N ASN A 158 2.68 0.16 -11.70
CA ASN A 158 2.84 -1.16 -12.33
C ASN A 158 4.31 -1.62 -12.38
N THR A 159 5.28 -0.72 -12.21
CA THR A 159 6.71 -1.07 -12.09
C THR A 159 7.09 -1.53 -10.69
N ASP A 160 6.33 -1.10 -9.69
CA ASP A 160 6.52 -1.45 -8.29
C ASP A 160 5.80 -2.75 -7.90
N LEU A 161 4.81 -3.17 -8.70
CA LEU A 161 4.07 -4.41 -8.52
C LEU A 161 4.69 -5.56 -9.32
N ASP A 162 4.73 -6.73 -8.69
CA ASP A 162 5.29 -7.94 -9.32
C ASP A 162 4.29 -9.09 -9.18
N SER A 163 3.80 -9.63 -10.29
CA SER A 163 2.82 -10.73 -10.29
C SER A 163 3.31 -12.03 -9.64
N ARG A 164 4.62 -12.16 -9.41
CA ARG A 164 5.24 -13.30 -8.73
C ARG A 164 5.16 -13.16 -7.20
N TYR A 165 4.67 -12.04 -6.68
CA TYR A 165 4.60 -11.73 -5.26
C TYR A 165 3.15 -11.53 -4.81
N ASN A 166 2.90 -11.77 -3.52
CA ASN A 166 1.70 -11.26 -2.87
C ASN A 166 1.91 -9.77 -2.58
N ASN A 167 1.38 -8.91 -3.44
CA ASN A 167 1.52 -7.46 -3.27
C ASN A 167 0.55 -6.95 -2.20
N LYS A 168 1.11 -6.23 -1.21
CA LYS A 168 0.41 -5.63 -0.07
C LYS A 168 0.73 -4.14 -0.04
N ILE A 169 -0.26 -3.31 -0.29
CA ILE A 169 -0.08 -1.89 -0.56
C ILE A 169 -0.79 -1.08 0.50
N LEU A 170 -0.03 -0.23 1.19
CA LEU A 170 -0.54 0.81 2.05
C LEU A 170 -0.36 2.16 1.36
N VAL A 171 -1.44 2.88 1.12
CA VAL A 171 -1.39 4.29 0.69
C VAL A 171 -1.68 5.16 1.89
N ILE A 172 -0.77 6.06 2.22
CA ILE A 172 -0.92 7.03 3.31
C ILE A 172 -1.17 8.40 2.70
N THR A 173 -2.40 8.89 2.82
CA THR A 173 -2.89 10.14 2.21
C THR A 173 -4.09 10.66 2.99
N ASP A 174 -4.38 11.96 2.88
CA ASP A 174 -5.64 12.53 3.36
C ASP A 174 -6.83 12.19 2.45
N GLY A 175 -6.55 11.66 1.27
CA GLY A 175 -7.54 11.20 0.30
C GLY A 175 -7.82 12.14 -0.85
N TYR A 176 -7.26 13.34 -0.85
CA TYR A 176 -7.38 14.25 -1.97
C TYR A 176 -6.38 13.89 -3.09
N PHE A 177 -6.81 14.10 -4.33
CA PHE A 177 -5.99 14.01 -5.54
C PHE A 177 -5.73 15.41 -6.12
N ASP A 178 -5.94 16.45 -5.30
CA ASP A 178 -5.82 17.82 -5.76
C ASP A 178 -4.35 18.29 -5.70
N PHE A 179 -3.87 18.95 -6.76
CA PHE A 179 -2.54 19.57 -6.86
C PHE A 179 -2.62 20.81 -7.75
N GLU A 180 -1.66 21.73 -7.62
CA GLU A 180 -1.72 23.02 -8.31
C GLU A 180 -1.45 22.92 -9.82
N ASP A 181 -0.52 22.06 -10.24
CA ASP A 181 -0.23 21.81 -11.65
C ASP A 181 -1.23 20.85 -12.26
N HIS A 182 -2.25 21.40 -12.92
CA HIS A 182 -3.30 20.65 -13.61
C HIS A 182 -2.99 20.34 -15.08
N SER A 183 -1.75 20.51 -15.52
CA SER A 183 -1.37 20.36 -16.94
C SER A 183 -1.73 18.99 -17.54
N HIS A 184 -1.78 17.96 -16.71
CA HIS A 184 -2.18 16.59 -17.09
C HIS A 184 -3.57 16.20 -16.59
N GLY A 185 -4.34 17.16 -16.01
CA GLY A 185 -5.63 16.90 -15.38
C GLY A 185 -6.70 16.55 -16.41
N ILE A 186 -7.27 15.35 -16.31
CA ILE A 186 -8.46 14.95 -17.07
C ILE A 186 -9.69 15.38 -16.29
N ARG A 187 -10.59 16.16 -16.95
CA ARG A 187 -11.89 16.51 -16.40
C ARG A 187 -12.97 16.21 -17.43
N LYS A 188 -13.69 15.13 -17.23
CA LYS A 188 -14.87 14.74 -18.00
C LYS A 188 -16.16 15.14 -17.27
N ARG A 189 -17.31 14.88 -17.89
CA ARG A 189 -18.62 15.21 -17.27
C ARG A 189 -18.78 14.62 -15.87
N ASN A 190 -18.39 13.36 -15.63
CA ASN A 190 -18.61 12.64 -14.37
C ASN A 190 -17.35 12.03 -13.77
N THR A 191 -16.21 12.09 -14.46
CA THR A 191 -14.93 11.62 -13.95
C THR A 191 -13.86 12.71 -14.01
N ALA A 192 -12.90 12.65 -13.09
CA ALA A 192 -11.77 13.56 -13.05
C ALA A 192 -10.54 12.86 -12.43
N THR A 193 -9.36 13.41 -12.66
CA THR A 193 -8.12 12.99 -11.99
C THR A 193 -7.92 13.66 -10.62
N ILE A 194 -8.74 14.65 -10.30
CA ILE A 194 -8.75 15.40 -9.04
C ILE A 194 -10.09 15.27 -8.31
N THR A 195 -10.10 15.38 -7.00
CA THR A 195 -11.26 15.12 -6.12
C THR A 195 -12.21 16.29 -5.96
N SER A 196 -11.72 17.54 -5.89
CA SER A 196 -12.55 18.72 -5.59
C SER A 196 -13.79 18.87 -6.50
N PRO A 197 -13.70 18.76 -7.83
CA PRO A 197 -14.88 18.85 -8.69
C PRO A 197 -15.85 17.68 -8.52
N LEU A 198 -15.39 16.54 -8.05
CA LEU A 198 -16.23 15.37 -7.76
C LEU A 198 -17.00 15.57 -6.46
N LEU A 199 -16.34 16.07 -5.41
CA LEU A 199 -16.95 16.39 -4.11
C LEU A 199 -18.05 17.45 -4.26
N LEU A 200 -17.87 18.46 -5.14
CA LEU A 200 -18.90 19.45 -5.45
C LEU A 200 -20.20 18.82 -5.99
N LYS A 201 -20.08 17.75 -6.78
CA LYS A 201 -21.24 17.01 -7.32
C LYS A 201 -21.88 16.08 -6.30
N MET A 202 -21.19 15.79 -5.19
CA MET A 202 -21.63 14.88 -4.13
C MET A 202 -22.17 15.64 -2.89
N ARG A 203 -22.64 16.89 -3.03
CA ARG A 203 -23.10 17.71 -1.89
C ARG A 203 -24.50 17.35 -1.36
N GLN A 204 -25.29 16.60 -2.14
CA GLN A 204 -26.66 16.24 -1.77
C GLN A 204 -26.67 15.05 -0.78
N ASP A 205 -27.73 14.90 -0.01
CA ASP A 205 -27.86 13.84 1.00
C ASP A 205 -27.80 12.43 0.40
N ASN A 206 -28.34 12.25 -0.80
CA ASN A 206 -28.29 10.99 -1.56
C ASN A 206 -27.07 10.86 -2.48
N TRP A 207 -25.96 11.51 -2.12
CA TRP A 207 -24.73 11.61 -2.92
C TRP A 207 -24.21 10.26 -3.42
N GLN A 208 -24.35 9.20 -2.61
CA GLN A 208 -23.84 7.87 -2.97
C GLN A 208 -24.67 7.29 -4.14
N LEU A 209 -25.99 7.35 -4.04
CA LEU A 209 -26.88 6.91 -5.13
C LEU A 209 -26.63 7.70 -6.42
N ILE A 210 -26.46 9.02 -6.30
CA ILE A 210 -26.14 9.89 -7.45
C ILE A 210 -24.78 9.50 -8.04
N SER A 211 -23.77 9.30 -7.21
CA SER A 211 -22.45 8.91 -7.69
C SER A 211 -22.50 7.57 -8.45
N ASP A 212 -23.27 6.59 -7.95
CA ASP A 212 -23.37 5.28 -8.59
C ASP A 212 -24.15 5.34 -9.90
N SER A 213 -25.32 5.96 -9.90
CA SER A 213 -26.17 6.07 -11.09
C SER A 213 -25.59 6.94 -12.21
N SER A 214 -24.89 8.02 -11.85
CA SER A 214 -24.29 8.95 -12.82
C SER A 214 -22.84 8.62 -13.16
N GLY A 215 -22.23 7.65 -12.50
CA GLY A 215 -20.82 7.26 -12.73
C GLY A 215 -19.79 8.26 -12.20
N ILE A 216 -20.17 9.16 -11.26
CA ILE A 216 -19.24 10.12 -10.66
C ILE A 216 -18.12 9.37 -9.95
N GLY A 217 -16.87 9.75 -10.19
CA GLY A 217 -15.69 9.14 -9.58
C GLY A 217 -14.38 9.57 -10.21
N LEU A 218 -13.28 9.12 -9.62
CA LEU A 218 -11.95 9.32 -10.18
C LEU A 218 -11.80 8.57 -11.51
N GLU A 219 -11.00 9.13 -12.41
CA GLU A 219 -10.65 8.48 -13.67
C GLU A 219 -9.85 7.20 -13.38
N PRO A 220 -10.34 6.02 -13.80
CA PRO A 220 -9.65 4.77 -13.48
C PRO A 220 -8.31 4.65 -14.21
N VAL A 221 -7.38 3.93 -13.60
CA VAL A 221 -6.08 3.57 -14.18
C VAL A 221 -6.01 2.05 -14.39
N LEU A 222 -5.10 1.58 -15.22
CA LEU A 222 -4.91 0.15 -15.42
C LEU A 222 -3.94 -0.41 -14.39
N LEU A 223 -4.45 -1.18 -13.42
CA LEU A 223 -3.64 -1.91 -12.44
C LEU A 223 -3.53 -3.38 -12.83
N ASN A 224 -2.39 -3.75 -13.40
CA ASN A 224 -2.20 -5.06 -14.05
C ASN A 224 -2.12 -6.25 -13.07
N VAL A 225 -1.83 -5.99 -11.79
CA VAL A 225 -1.58 -7.02 -10.78
C VAL A 225 -2.58 -6.91 -9.65
N GLN A 226 -3.26 -8.03 -9.31
CA GLN A 226 -4.13 -8.07 -8.14
C GLN A 226 -3.32 -7.96 -6.85
N SER A 227 -3.76 -7.09 -5.96
CA SER A 227 -3.03 -6.75 -4.74
C SER A 227 -3.99 -6.56 -3.57
N LYS A 228 -3.47 -6.62 -2.33
CA LYS A 228 -4.20 -6.20 -1.13
C LYS A 228 -3.97 -4.71 -0.89
N TRP A 229 -5.04 -3.96 -0.68
CA TRP A 229 -4.99 -2.50 -0.56
C TRP A 229 -5.53 -2.01 0.77
N ILE A 230 -4.81 -1.10 1.39
CA ILE A 230 -5.28 -0.26 2.50
C ILE A 230 -5.01 1.20 2.12
N ILE A 231 -6.04 2.04 2.20
CA ILE A 231 -5.90 3.49 2.14
C ILE A 231 -6.04 4.00 3.58
N CYS A 232 -5.08 4.78 4.05
CA CYS A 232 -4.96 5.15 5.45
C CYS A 232 -4.68 6.65 5.60
N GLY A 233 -5.35 7.29 6.56
CA GLY A 233 -5.14 8.69 6.87
C GLY A 233 -6.18 9.63 6.27
N ILE A 234 -7.27 9.09 5.69
CA ILE A 234 -8.34 9.90 5.11
C ILE A 234 -8.87 10.92 6.11
N GLN A 235 -8.90 12.19 5.71
CA GLN A 235 -9.42 13.28 6.53
C GLN A 235 -9.93 14.44 5.68
N SER A 236 -10.88 15.20 6.22
CA SER A 236 -11.34 16.44 5.58
C SER A 236 -10.31 17.56 5.78
N LYS A 237 -10.23 18.48 4.82
CA LYS A 237 -9.40 19.69 4.96
C LYS A 237 -9.88 20.55 6.12
N PRO A 238 -8.98 21.30 6.78
CA PRO A 238 -9.36 22.25 7.83
C PRO A 238 -10.43 23.24 7.33
N GLY A 239 -11.41 23.51 8.19
CA GLY A 239 -12.52 24.42 7.85
C GLY A 239 -13.58 23.84 6.89
N CYS A 240 -13.48 22.59 6.47
CA CYS A 240 -14.52 21.93 5.69
C CYS A 240 -15.82 21.87 6.49
N LYS A 241 -16.94 22.35 5.87
CA LYS A 241 -18.28 22.33 6.47
C LYS A 241 -19.05 21.04 6.21
N ASP A 242 -18.57 20.20 5.31
CA ASP A 242 -19.19 18.92 4.97
C ASP A 242 -18.71 17.82 5.93
N LEU A 243 -19.53 17.48 6.91
CA LEU A 243 -19.21 16.44 7.91
C LEU A 243 -19.04 15.05 7.28
N LEU A 244 -19.47 14.83 6.05
CA LEU A 244 -19.36 13.57 5.33
C LEU A 244 -18.19 13.54 4.35
N GLU A 245 -17.37 14.60 4.27
CA GLU A 245 -16.32 14.70 3.24
C GLU A 245 -15.30 13.56 3.32
N ALA A 246 -14.80 13.23 4.52
CA ALA A 246 -13.91 12.08 4.70
C ALA A 246 -14.55 10.75 4.25
N LYS A 247 -15.86 10.58 4.48
CA LYS A 247 -16.62 9.41 4.01
C LYS A 247 -16.74 9.40 2.48
N LYS A 248 -16.94 10.56 1.86
CA LYS A 248 -17.00 10.71 0.39
C LYS A 248 -15.63 10.42 -0.25
N LEU A 249 -14.53 10.90 0.35
CA LEU A 249 -13.18 10.59 -0.08
C LEU A 249 -12.90 9.07 0.01
N SER A 250 -13.25 8.45 1.14
CA SER A 250 -13.14 6.98 1.31
C SER A 250 -13.89 6.21 0.22
N TYR A 251 -15.11 6.65 -0.07
CA TYR A 251 -15.93 6.06 -1.14
C TYR A 251 -15.31 6.25 -2.53
N LEU A 252 -14.78 7.43 -2.84
CA LEU A 252 -14.13 7.71 -4.12
C LEU A 252 -12.89 6.82 -4.32
N TRP A 253 -12.06 6.66 -3.30
CA TRP A 253 -10.89 5.77 -3.32
C TRP A 253 -11.29 4.31 -3.57
N LYS A 254 -12.25 3.79 -2.79
CA LYS A 254 -12.71 2.41 -2.94
C LYS A 254 -13.30 2.15 -4.32
N LYS A 255 -14.18 3.04 -4.78
CA LYS A 255 -14.80 2.98 -6.11
C LYS A 255 -13.75 3.03 -7.23
N TRP A 256 -12.77 3.90 -7.09
CA TRP A 256 -11.68 4.05 -8.05
C TRP A 256 -10.83 2.78 -8.17
N LEU A 257 -10.39 2.20 -7.07
CA LEU A 257 -9.63 0.94 -7.05
C LEU A 257 -10.44 -0.22 -7.66
N LEU A 258 -11.75 -0.31 -7.35
CA LEU A 258 -12.64 -1.32 -7.96
C LEU A 258 -12.71 -1.14 -9.49
N LYS A 259 -12.90 0.11 -9.97
CA LYS A 259 -12.92 0.42 -11.40
C LYS A 259 -11.55 0.23 -12.08
N SER A 260 -10.46 0.35 -11.34
CA SER A 260 -9.10 0.07 -11.77
C SER A 260 -8.74 -1.44 -11.72
N GLY A 261 -9.75 -2.32 -11.49
CA GLY A 261 -9.61 -3.77 -11.56
C GLY A 261 -9.21 -4.47 -10.26
N GLN A 262 -9.09 -3.75 -9.14
CA GLN A 262 -8.71 -4.35 -7.85
C GLN A 262 -9.93 -4.90 -7.09
N LYS A 263 -9.73 -6.00 -6.34
CA LYS A 263 -10.82 -6.69 -5.61
C LYS A 263 -10.58 -6.74 -4.10
N ASN A 264 -9.34 -6.82 -3.66
CA ASN A 264 -8.97 -7.01 -2.26
C ASN A 264 -8.65 -5.64 -1.62
N ILE A 265 -9.69 -4.86 -1.33
CA ILE A 265 -9.60 -3.51 -0.81
C ILE A 265 -10.19 -3.49 0.61
N PHE A 266 -9.36 -3.14 1.59
CA PHE A 266 -9.84 -2.86 2.94
C PHE A 266 -10.62 -1.53 2.96
N GLU A 267 -11.58 -1.41 3.87
CA GLU A 267 -12.30 -0.14 4.04
C GLU A 267 -11.32 0.97 4.40
N PRO A 268 -11.31 2.11 3.68
CA PRO A 268 -10.33 3.17 3.94
C PRO A 268 -10.36 3.66 5.39
N ILE A 269 -9.19 3.83 5.98
CA ILE A 269 -9.01 4.19 7.40
C ILE A 269 -8.98 5.71 7.52
N ILE A 270 -9.96 6.25 8.25
CA ILE A 270 -10.02 7.68 8.57
C ILE A 270 -8.95 8.01 9.63
N ASN A 271 -8.32 9.18 9.50
CA ASN A 271 -7.30 9.66 10.42
C ASN A 271 -7.92 10.10 11.77
N THR A 272 -8.06 9.15 12.68
CA THR A 272 -8.63 9.41 14.03
C THR A 272 -7.73 8.94 15.16
N ASN A 273 -7.14 7.74 15.01
CA ASN A 273 -6.36 7.11 16.07
C ASN A 273 -5.28 6.21 15.48
N SER A 274 -4.01 6.55 15.74
CA SER A 274 -2.84 5.83 15.23
C SER A 274 -2.78 4.37 15.71
N PHE A 275 -3.16 4.10 16.96
CA PHE A 275 -3.18 2.72 17.49
C PHE A 275 -4.22 1.86 16.80
N LYS A 276 -5.43 2.39 16.56
CA LYS A 276 -6.48 1.69 15.82
C LYS A 276 -6.06 1.42 14.39
N ALA A 277 -5.49 2.41 13.70
CA ALA A 277 -4.98 2.25 12.34
C ALA A 277 -3.90 1.14 12.28
N LYS A 278 -2.94 1.17 13.20
CA LYS A 278 -1.91 0.13 13.35
C LYS A 278 -2.52 -1.26 13.52
N SER A 279 -3.50 -1.41 14.40
CA SER A 279 -4.17 -2.70 14.65
C SER A 279 -4.85 -3.25 13.40
N LEU A 280 -5.61 -2.42 12.68
CA LEU A 280 -6.29 -2.80 11.44
C LEU A 280 -5.31 -3.22 10.34
N ILE A 281 -4.19 -2.52 10.19
CA ILE A 281 -3.13 -2.86 9.23
C ILE A 281 -2.51 -4.22 9.58
N LEU A 282 -2.21 -4.43 10.87
CA LEU A 282 -1.64 -5.69 11.35
C LEU A 282 -2.60 -6.89 11.20
N GLU A 283 -3.89 -6.66 11.26
CA GLU A 283 -4.91 -7.70 11.06
C GLU A 283 -5.05 -8.07 9.57
N TYR A 284 -5.13 -7.07 8.69
CA TYR A 284 -5.45 -7.29 7.28
C TYR A 284 -4.28 -7.83 6.45
N PHE A 285 -3.04 -7.40 6.67
CA PHE A 285 -1.84 -7.90 5.98
C PHE A 285 -1.26 -9.13 6.66
#